data_22e74581d54f205b1177163f9d4e5d61
#
_entry.id   22e74581d54f205b1177163f9d4e5d61
#
_cell.length_a   1.000
_cell.length_b   1.000
_cell.length_c   1.000
_cell.angle_alpha   90.00
_cell.angle_beta   90.00
_cell.angle_gamma   90.00
#
_symmetry.space_group_name_H-M   'P 1'
#
loop_
_entity.id
_entity.type
_entity.pdbx_description
1 polymer ?
#
loop_
_entity_poly.entity_id
_entity_poly.type
_entity_poly.pdbx_seq_one_letter_code
_entity_poly.pdbx_strand_id
1 'polypeptide(L)'
;MNKTLWLILFAALAFVSCSDDDGIDDKYKNMKAELVELHTSMATRVNYAINDNDETLTFNPHMQVSWAERPDTLYRALLYYNNVGNSTDVQPVELAPVTVLWPKPIEKIDKMITDPVSFESAWMAQNGRYINLLVKIKTGDNGEGGQRQRIGIATNEVKEDDSGHKTYVYTLYHAQNGVPEYYSTNVYLSIPVAGIRTGDKIVVNINDYKEMVTKEFIK
;
A
#
# COMPACT_ATOMS: atom_id res chain seq x y z
N MET A 1 76.51 27.24 4.24
CA MET A 1 75.11 27.68 3.99
C MET A 1 74.46 26.66 3.07
N ASN A 2 73.85 25.63 3.63
CA ASN A 2 73.23 24.56 2.86
C ASN A 2 71.71 24.70 2.97
N LYS A 3 71.08 24.95 1.83
CA LYS A 3 69.64 24.97 1.70
C LYS A 3 69.18 23.55 1.30
N THR A 4 68.63 22.84 2.23
CA THR A 4 68.02 21.51 2.01
C THR A 4 66.66 21.71 1.37
N LEU A 5 66.53 21.25 0.11
CA LEU A 5 65.30 21.25 -0.65
C LEU A 5 64.40 20.09 -0.24
N TRP A 6 63.28 20.38 0.38
CA TRP A 6 62.26 19.36 0.70
C TRP A 6 61.39 19.10 -0.52
N LEU A 7 61.57 17.95 -1.14
CA LEU A 7 60.69 17.42 -2.16
C LEU A 7 59.44 16.82 -1.49
N ILE A 8 58.32 17.47 -1.60
CA ILE A 8 57.00 16.92 -1.22
C ILE A 8 56.53 16.06 -2.37
N LEU A 9 56.57 14.76 -2.17
CA LEU A 9 56.04 13.74 -3.04
C LEU A 9 54.48 13.72 -2.87
N PHE A 10 53.73 14.31 -3.77
CA PHE A 10 52.28 14.24 -3.82
C PHE A 10 51.92 12.85 -4.34
N ALA A 11 51.58 11.93 -3.47
CA ALA A 11 50.99 10.64 -3.84
C ALA A 11 49.52 10.93 -4.31
N ALA A 12 49.29 10.93 -5.60
CA ALA A 12 47.95 10.90 -6.18
C ALA A 12 47.29 9.56 -5.87
N LEU A 13 46.42 9.54 -4.84
CA LEU A 13 45.50 8.46 -4.61
C LEU A 13 44.48 8.48 -5.75
N ALA A 14 44.69 7.66 -6.77
CA ALA A 14 43.66 7.34 -7.73
C ALA A 14 42.58 6.57 -6.98
N PHE A 15 41.45 7.24 -6.67
CA PHE A 15 40.22 6.57 -6.32
C PHE A 15 39.77 5.80 -7.56
N VAL A 16 40.09 4.53 -7.61
CA VAL A 16 39.40 3.59 -8.50
C VAL A 16 37.99 3.50 -7.92
N SER A 17 37.07 4.28 -8.47
CA SER A 17 35.65 4.04 -8.32
C SER A 17 35.40 2.68 -8.96
N CYS A 18 35.30 1.63 -8.18
CA CYS A 18 34.60 0.43 -8.59
C CYS A 18 33.17 0.86 -8.87
N SER A 19 32.83 1.04 -10.11
CA SER A 19 31.46 0.88 -10.58
C SER A 19 31.21 -0.63 -10.51
N ASP A 20 30.74 -1.11 -9.38
CA ASP A 20 30.02 -2.36 -9.31
C ASP A 20 28.77 -2.15 -10.17
N ASP A 21 28.90 -2.48 -11.43
CA ASP A 21 27.80 -2.76 -12.34
C ASP A 21 27.26 -4.14 -11.92
N ASP A 22 26.80 -4.22 -10.66
CA ASP A 22 25.95 -5.28 -10.20
C ASP A 22 24.68 -5.18 -11.03
N GLY A 23 24.62 -6.05 -12.03
CA GLY A 23 23.53 -6.16 -12.97
C GLY A 23 22.20 -6.26 -12.23
N ILE A 24 21.65 -5.09 -11.84
CA ILE A 24 20.22 -4.98 -11.57
C ILE A 24 19.61 -5.40 -12.89
N ASP A 25 19.06 -6.60 -12.88
CA ASP A 25 18.42 -7.25 -14.01
C ASP A 25 17.54 -6.16 -14.68
N ASP A 26 17.75 -5.91 -15.98
CA ASP A 26 17.03 -4.87 -16.74
C ASP A 26 15.51 -4.94 -16.55
N LYS A 27 15.03 -6.09 -16.10
CA LYS A 27 13.66 -6.38 -15.68
C LYS A 27 13.10 -5.39 -14.65
N TYR A 28 13.92 -4.79 -13.78
CA TYR A 28 13.46 -3.92 -12.68
C TYR A 28 13.71 -2.43 -12.94
N LYS A 29 14.46 -2.05 -13.98
CA LYS A 29 14.83 -0.65 -14.24
C LYS A 29 13.67 0.31 -14.50
N ASN A 30 12.55 -0.20 -15.02
CA ASN A 30 11.36 0.60 -15.37
C ASN A 30 10.08 0.06 -14.72
N MET A 31 10.23 -0.70 -13.63
CA MET A 31 9.11 -1.30 -12.94
C MET A 31 8.25 -0.23 -12.26
N LYS A 32 6.95 -0.29 -12.50
CA LYS A 32 5.93 0.50 -11.81
C LYS A 32 5.23 -0.34 -10.77
N ALA A 33 4.70 0.33 -9.75
CA ALA A 33 3.86 -0.26 -8.71
C ALA A 33 2.57 0.55 -8.59
N GLU A 34 1.43 -0.09 -8.80
CA GLU A 34 0.12 0.57 -8.75
C GLU A 34 -0.91 -0.28 -8.00
N LEU A 35 -1.79 0.40 -7.29
CA LEU A 35 -2.97 -0.23 -6.70
C LEU A 35 -4.03 -0.42 -7.79
N VAL A 36 -4.54 -1.64 -7.91
CA VAL A 36 -5.44 -2.04 -8.99
C VAL A 36 -6.60 -2.89 -8.48
N GLU A 37 -7.66 -2.95 -9.27
CA GLU A 37 -8.70 -3.97 -9.19
C GLU A 37 -8.43 -5.01 -10.27
N LEU A 38 -8.07 -6.23 -9.85
CA LEU A 38 -7.84 -7.36 -10.74
C LEU A 38 -9.15 -8.02 -11.13
N HIS A 39 -9.34 -8.29 -12.40
CA HIS A 39 -10.47 -9.09 -12.87
C HIS A 39 -10.05 -10.52 -13.18
N THR A 40 -10.71 -11.47 -12.53
CA THR A 40 -10.54 -12.90 -12.80
C THR A 40 -11.62 -13.38 -13.76
N SER A 41 -11.24 -13.90 -14.95
CA SER A 41 -12.18 -14.56 -15.86
C SER A 41 -12.49 -16.00 -15.45
N MET A 42 -11.53 -16.66 -14.84
CA MET A 42 -11.62 -17.99 -14.22
C MET A 42 -10.90 -17.93 -12.87
N ALA A 43 -11.13 -18.92 -12.01
CA ALA A 43 -10.39 -19.05 -10.77
C ALA A 43 -8.88 -18.99 -11.04
N THR A 44 -8.17 -18.18 -10.26
CA THR A 44 -6.73 -17.93 -10.33
C THR A 44 -6.19 -17.26 -11.60
N ARG A 45 -7.00 -17.09 -12.65
CA ARG A 45 -6.54 -16.51 -13.93
C ARG A 45 -6.93 -15.04 -14.04
N VAL A 46 -5.94 -14.16 -14.08
CA VAL A 46 -6.10 -12.72 -14.26
C VAL A 46 -5.76 -12.33 -15.69
N ASN A 47 -6.66 -11.61 -16.36
CA ASN A 47 -6.50 -11.15 -17.73
C ASN A 47 -6.15 -9.67 -17.79
N TYR A 48 -6.75 -8.85 -16.92
CA TYR A 48 -6.54 -7.42 -16.88
C TYR A 48 -6.75 -6.87 -15.46
N ALA A 49 -6.33 -5.66 -15.28
CA ALA A 49 -6.57 -4.88 -14.08
C ALA A 49 -7.07 -3.48 -14.44
N ILE A 50 -7.78 -2.84 -13.52
CA ILE A 50 -8.16 -1.43 -13.59
C ILE A 50 -7.41 -0.71 -12.48
N ASN A 51 -6.60 0.30 -12.83
CA ASN A 51 -5.86 1.07 -11.83
C ASN A 51 -6.72 2.19 -11.20
N ASP A 52 -6.15 2.91 -10.24
CA ASP A 52 -6.84 3.99 -9.53
C ASP A 52 -7.12 5.25 -10.39
N ASN A 53 -6.68 5.25 -11.66
CA ASN A 53 -6.97 6.29 -12.66
C ASN A 53 -8.05 5.85 -13.67
N ASP A 54 -8.70 4.69 -13.46
CA ASP A 54 -9.64 4.04 -14.41
C ASP A 54 -9.00 3.59 -15.73
N GLU A 55 -7.68 3.43 -15.76
CA GLU A 55 -6.99 2.85 -16.90
C GLU A 55 -7.04 1.32 -16.83
N THR A 56 -7.40 0.69 -17.94
CA THR A 56 -7.36 -0.78 -18.05
C THR A 56 -5.98 -1.22 -18.51
N LEU A 57 -5.33 -2.04 -17.68
CA LEU A 57 -4.03 -2.65 -17.95
C LEU A 57 -4.25 -4.11 -18.37
N THR A 58 -3.91 -4.45 -19.61
CA THR A 58 -4.04 -5.81 -20.15
C THR A 58 -2.74 -6.59 -19.91
N PHE A 59 -2.84 -7.80 -19.37
CA PHE A 59 -1.67 -8.61 -19.03
C PHE A 59 -1.21 -9.45 -20.20
N ASN A 60 0.04 -9.27 -20.60
CA ASN A 60 0.71 -10.07 -21.61
C ASN A 60 2.12 -10.48 -21.12
N PRO A 61 2.36 -11.75 -20.76
CA PRO A 61 1.40 -12.86 -20.71
C PRO A 61 0.34 -12.72 -19.59
N HIS A 62 -0.74 -13.48 -19.67
CA HIS A 62 -1.70 -13.61 -18.59
C HIS A 62 -1.04 -14.15 -17.33
N MET A 63 -1.55 -13.74 -16.17
CA MET A 63 -0.99 -14.11 -14.88
C MET A 63 -1.91 -15.08 -14.12
N GLN A 64 -1.30 -16.03 -13.40
CA GLN A 64 -2.01 -16.88 -12.46
C GLN A 64 -1.64 -16.48 -11.04
N VAL A 65 -2.64 -16.32 -10.19
CA VAL A 65 -2.49 -15.94 -8.79
C VAL A 65 -3.34 -16.85 -7.90
N SER A 66 -2.69 -17.65 -7.09
CA SER A 66 -3.35 -18.70 -6.29
C SER A 66 -4.41 -18.17 -5.30
N TRP A 67 -4.24 -16.94 -4.83
CA TRP A 67 -5.16 -16.32 -3.87
C TRP A 67 -6.44 -15.72 -4.51
N ALA A 68 -6.50 -15.60 -5.86
CA ALA A 68 -7.68 -15.08 -6.58
C ALA A 68 -8.59 -16.23 -7.03
N GLU A 69 -9.20 -16.93 -6.06
CA GLU A 69 -9.87 -18.20 -6.26
C GLU A 69 -11.25 -18.14 -6.92
N ARG A 70 -11.91 -16.99 -6.90
CA ARG A 70 -13.28 -16.84 -7.43
C ARG A 70 -13.24 -16.32 -8.85
N PRO A 71 -13.96 -16.94 -9.80
CA PRO A 71 -14.14 -16.38 -11.14
C PRO A 71 -15.03 -15.13 -11.09
N ASP A 72 -14.98 -14.33 -12.15
CA ASP A 72 -15.77 -13.11 -12.35
C ASP A 72 -15.81 -12.19 -11.12
N THR A 73 -14.64 -12.03 -10.48
CA THR A 73 -14.49 -11.29 -9.22
C THR A 73 -13.42 -10.21 -9.36
N LEU A 74 -13.66 -9.05 -8.74
CA LEU A 74 -12.67 -8.01 -8.58
C LEU A 74 -11.91 -8.19 -7.26
N TYR A 75 -10.58 -8.23 -7.34
CA TYR A 75 -9.69 -8.32 -6.20
C TYR A 75 -8.82 -7.07 -6.11
N ARG A 76 -8.74 -6.47 -4.95
CA ARG A 76 -7.81 -5.36 -4.72
C ARG A 76 -6.39 -5.88 -4.58
N ALA A 77 -5.44 -5.30 -5.34
CA ALA A 77 -4.05 -5.74 -5.34
C ALA A 77 -3.07 -4.59 -5.56
N LEU A 78 -1.82 -4.82 -5.19
CA LEU A 78 -0.67 -4.05 -5.63
C LEU A 78 -0.02 -4.81 -6.79
N LEU A 79 0.01 -4.18 -7.96
CA LEU A 79 0.60 -4.72 -9.19
C LEU A 79 1.97 -4.09 -9.41
N TYR A 80 2.99 -4.94 -9.56
CA TYR A 80 4.30 -4.57 -10.07
C TYR A 80 4.38 -5.00 -11.53
N TYR A 81 4.74 -4.07 -12.43
CA TYR A 81 4.76 -4.34 -13.87
C TYR A 81 5.74 -3.47 -14.63
N ASN A 82 6.11 -3.90 -15.83
CA ASN A 82 6.82 -3.09 -16.81
C ASN A 82 5.86 -2.71 -17.96
N ASN A 83 5.98 -1.49 -18.44
CA ASN A 83 5.24 -1.06 -19.63
C ASN A 83 5.80 -1.76 -20.87
N VAL A 84 4.92 -2.14 -21.79
CA VAL A 84 5.29 -2.65 -23.12
C VAL A 84 5.06 -1.53 -24.13
N GLY A 85 6.11 -0.76 -24.41
CA GLY A 85 6.01 0.41 -25.31
C GLY A 85 5.07 1.50 -24.77
N ASN A 86 4.23 2.05 -25.65
CA ASN A 86 3.21 3.04 -25.33
C ASN A 86 1.80 2.44 -25.24
N SER A 87 1.70 1.14 -25.00
CA SER A 87 0.45 0.39 -24.94
C SER A 87 -0.08 0.29 -23.52
N THR A 88 -1.38 0.01 -23.39
CA THR A 88 -2.01 -0.45 -22.13
C THR A 88 -1.66 -1.92 -21.82
N ASP A 89 -1.00 -2.61 -22.73
CA ASP A 89 -0.45 -3.92 -22.47
C ASP A 89 0.74 -3.81 -21.54
N VAL A 90 0.72 -4.57 -20.47
CA VAL A 90 1.76 -4.56 -19.45
C VAL A 90 2.32 -5.96 -19.26
N GLN A 91 3.61 -6.03 -18.94
CA GLN A 91 4.25 -7.24 -18.48
C GLN A 91 4.20 -7.29 -16.95
N PRO A 92 3.27 -8.07 -16.36
CA PRO A 92 3.17 -8.15 -14.90
C PRO A 92 4.38 -8.89 -14.36
N VAL A 93 4.92 -8.38 -13.24
CA VAL A 93 6.07 -8.97 -12.54
C VAL A 93 5.60 -9.68 -11.28
N GLU A 94 4.78 -8.99 -10.48
CA GLU A 94 4.27 -9.49 -9.21
C GLU A 94 2.89 -8.89 -8.88
N LEU A 95 2.08 -9.66 -8.17
CA LEU A 95 0.79 -9.27 -7.64
C LEU A 95 0.69 -9.63 -6.17
N ALA A 96 0.55 -8.62 -5.32
CA ALA A 96 0.31 -8.80 -3.89
C ALA A 96 -1.15 -8.43 -3.54
N PRO A 97 -1.88 -9.27 -2.78
CA PRO A 97 -3.24 -8.93 -2.35
C PRO A 97 -3.23 -7.72 -1.42
N VAL A 98 -4.18 -6.82 -1.59
CA VAL A 98 -4.38 -5.65 -0.73
C VAL A 98 -5.65 -5.84 0.10
N THR A 99 -5.53 -5.64 1.40
CA THR A 99 -6.66 -5.77 2.32
C THR A 99 -7.65 -4.64 2.11
N VAL A 100 -8.89 -4.99 1.80
CA VAL A 100 -10.01 -4.03 1.73
C VAL A 100 -10.67 -3.94 3.10
N LEU A 101 -10.65 -2.74 3.67
CA LEU A 101 -11.23 -2.43 4.97
C LEU A 101 -12.66 -1.90 4.78
N TRP A 102 -13.66 -2.76 4.86
CA TRP A 102 -15.06 -2.35 4.84
C TRP A 102 -15.45 -1.68 6.16
N PRO A 103 -15.91 -0.41 6.13
CA PRO A 103 -16.29 0.28 7.36
C PRO A 103 -17.41 -0.46 8.10
N LYS A 104 -17.20 -0.70 9.39
CA LYS A 104 -18.19 -1.32 10.27
C LYS A 104 -18.61 -0.34 11.36
N PRO A 105 -19.91 -0.20 11.66
CA PRO A 105 -20.36 0.58 12.82
C PRO A 105 -19.62 0.12 14.07
N ILE A 106 -19.18 1.07 14.89
CA ILE A 106 -18.34 0.78 16.07
C ILE A 106 -19.03 -0.17 17.05
N GLU A 107 -20.36 -0.08 17.18
CA GLU A 107 -21.18 -0.94 18.03
C GLU A 107 -21.26 -2.40 17.55
N LYS A 108 -20.84 -2.69 16.31
CA LYS A 108 -20.75 -4.04 15.74
C LYS A 108 -19.36 -4.67 15.86
N ILE A 109 -18.44 -3.99 16.57
CA ILE A 109 -17.08 -4.46 16.81
C ILE A 109 -16.98 -4.89 18.26
N ASP A 110 -16.94 -6.20 18.51
CA ASP A 110 -16.96 -6.77 19.88
C ASP A 110 -15.90 -6.20 20.81
N LYS A 111 -14.70 -5.98 20.28
CA LYS A 111 -13.60 -5.37 20.99
C LYS A 111 -12.80 -4.48 20.04
N MET A 112 -12.94 -3.19 20.19
CA MET A 112 -12.14 -2.20 19.48
C MET A 112 -10.83 -1.99 20.21
N ILE A 113 -9.73 -2.46 19.58
CA ILE A 113 -8.36 -2.26 20.06
C ILE A 113 -7.68 -1.39 19.02
N THR A 114 -6.98 -0.36 19.47
CA THR A 114 -6.26 0.59 18.63
C THR A 114 -4.77 0.57 18.97
N ASP A 115 -4.16 -0.62 18.96
CA ASP A 115 -2.71 -0.72 19.10
C ASP A 115 -2.05 0.11 17.99
N PRO A 116 -0.94 0.82 18.28
CA PRO A 116 -0.37 1.76 17.33
C PRO A 116 0.22 1.05 16.10
N VAL A 117 0.16 1.77 14.97
CA VAL A 117 0.88 1.43 13.73
C VAL A 117 1.80 2.60 13.37
N SER A 118 2.80 2.42 12.50
CA SER A 118 3.51 3.57 11.94
C SER A 118 2.78 4.04 10.70
N PHE A 119 2.25 5.26 10.72
CA PHE A 119 1.60 5.88 9.58
C PHE A 119 2.64 6.37 8.57
N GLU A 120 2.51 6.00 7.30
CA GLU A 120 3.39 6.44 6.22
C GLU A 120 2.67 7.43 5.28
N SER A 121 1.51 7.05 4.75
CA SER A 121 0.74 7.89 3.84
C SER A 121 -0.73 7.50 3.75
N ALA A 122 -1.56 8.45 3.29
CA ALA A 122 -2.94 8.24 2.95
C ALA A 122 -3.33 9.12 1.76
N TRP A 123 -4.08 8.56 0.79
CA TRP A 123 -4.54 9.30 -0.39
C TRP A 123 -5.86 8.73 -0.90
N MET A 124 -6.63 9.56 -1.56
CA MET A 124 -7.82 9.12 -2.31
C MET A 124 -7.39 8.69 -3.71
N ALA A 125 -7.87 7.54 -4.16
CA ALA A 125 -7.75 7.11 -5.56
C ALA A 125 -8.33 8.16 -6.51
N GLN A 126 -7.74 8.40 -7.68
CA GLN A 126 -8.21 9.44 -8.59
C GLN A 126 -9.63 9.18 -9.08
N ASN A 127 -10.00 7.90 -9.27
CA ASN A 127 -11.37 7.51 -9.59
C ASN A 127 -12.34 7.63 -8.40
N GLY A 128 -11.86 8.02 -7.23
CA GLY A 128 -12.65 8.20 -6.02
C GLY A 128 -13.26 6.93 -5.44
N ARG A 129 -12.86 5.73 -5.86
CA ARG A 129 -13.44 4.49 -5.34
C ARG A 129 -12.88 4.07 -3.99
N TYR A 130 -11.63 4.45 -3.69
CA TYR A 130 -10.92 4.08 -2.48
C TYR A 130 -10.22 5.25 -1.82
N ILE A 131 -10.11 5.19 -0.50
CA ILE A 131 -9.03 5.85 0.26
C ILE A 131 -8.00 4.77 0.55
N ASN A 132 -6.76 5.00 0.13
CA ASN A 132 -5.65 4.10 0.34
C ASN A 132 -4.80 4.55 1.52
N LEU A 133 -4.32 3.60 2.30
CA LEU A 133 -3.41 3.82 3.40
C LEU A 133 -2.16 2.98 3.20
N LEU A 134 -1.01 3.53 3.50
CA LEU A 134 0.23 2.79 3.73
C LEU A 134 0.61 2.96 5.20
N VAL A 135 0.70 1.83 5.89
CA VAL A 135 1.14 1.77 7.28
C VAL A 135 2.25 0.74 7.42
N LYS A 136 3.09 0.88 8.45
CA LYS A 136 3.97 -0.21 8.89
C LYS A 136 3.42 -0.84 10.16
N ILE A 137 3.39 -2.16 10.15
CA ILE A 137 2.96 -2.97 11.30
C ILE A 137 4.15 -3.79 11.77
N LYS A 138 4.38 -3.79 13.07
CA LYS A 138 5.39 -4.67 13.67
C LYS A 138 4.87 -6.10 13.68
N THR A 139 5.72 -7.03 13.31
CA THR A 139 5.34 -8.45 13.20
C THR A 139 6.53 -9.36 13.49
N GLY A 140 6.27 -10.66 13.58
CA GLY A 140 7.26 -11.69 13.80
C GLY A 140 6.63 -13.08 13.72
N ASP A 141 7.48 -14.09 13.65
CA ASP A 141 7.02 -15.47 13.69
C ASP A 141 6.62 -15.86 15.13
N ASN A 142 5.42 -16.40 15.28
CA ASN A 142 4.89 -16.90 16.54
C ASN A 142 4.49 -18.40 16.47
N GLY A 143 5.06 -19.11 15.48
CA GLY A 143 4.89 -20.56 15.29
C GLY A 143 3.56 -20.97 14.68
N GLU A 144 3.43 -22.26 14.42
CA GLU A 144 2.18 -22.84 13.91
C GLU A 144 1.03 -22.65 14.90
N GLY A 145 -0.10 -22.12 14.42
CA GLY A 145 -1.28 -21.86 15.25
C GLY A 145 -1.18 -20.62 16.14
N GLY A 146 -0.14 -19.82 16.02
CA GLY A 146 0.03 -18.58 16.76
C GLY A 146 -1.08 -17.56 16.48
N GLN A 147 -1.22 -16.59 17.37
CA GLN A 147 -2.20 -15.52 17.26
C GLN A 147 -1.95 -14.70 15.98
N ARG A 148 -3.03 -14.16 15.40
CA ARG A 148 -2.96 -13.30 14.24
C ARG A 148 -3.35 -11.87 14.60
N GLN A 149 -2.66 -10.91 14.04
CA GLN A 149 -3.07 -9.52 14.11
C GLN A 149 -4.43 -9.34 13.46
N ARG A 150 -5.19 -8.37 13.94
CA ARG A 150 -6.46 -7.98 13.36
C ARG A 150 -6.42 -6.49 13.05
N ILE A 151 -6.76 -6.15 11.81
CA ILE A 151 -6.86 -4.77 11.36
C ILE A 151 -8.20 -4.55 10.68
N GLY A 152 -8.77 -3.35 10.85
CA GLY A 152 -10.02 -2.99 10.22
C GLY A 152 -10.32 -1.51 10.39
N ILE A 153 -11.50 -1.08 9.92
CA ILE A 153 -11.96 0.30 10.00
C ILE A 153 -13.33 0.36 10.66
N ALA A 154 -13.44 1.19 11.69
CA ALA A 154 -14.70 1.46 12.38
C ALA A 154 -15.33 2.74 11.86
N THR A 155 -16.65 2.77 11.70
CA THR A 155 -17.43 4.00 11.58
C THR A 155 -17.82 4.44 12.97
N ASN A 156 -17.23 5.55 13.44
CA ASN A 156 -17.51 6.11 14.75
C ASN A 156 -18.79 6.95 14.73
N GLU A 157 -18.93 7.77 13.67
CA GLU A 157 -19.97 8.76 13.57
C GLU A 157 -20.23 9.13 12.10
N VAL A 158 -21.47 9.48 11.80
CA VAL A 158 -21.86 10.14 10.55
C VAL A 158 -22.66 11.38 10.93
N LYS A 159 -22.12 12.55 10.62
CA LYS A 159 -22.78 13.86 10.85
C LYS A 159 -23.31 14.38 9.53
N GLU A 160 -24.46 15.04 9.56
CA GLU A 160 -25.00 15.78 8.44
C GLU A 160 -25.04 17.26 8.78
N ASP A 161 -24.59 18.12 7.87
CA ASP A 161 -24.65 19.57 8.03
C ASP A 161 -25.96 20.16 7.48
N ASP A 162 -26.16 21.46 7.67
CA ASP A 162 -27.39 22.17 7.24
C ASP A 162 -27.57 22.16 5.71
N SER A 163 -26.52 21.90 4.95
CA SER A 163 -26.56 21.76 3.47
C SER A 163 -26.83 20.31 3.01
N GLY A 164 -26.94 19.38 3.94
CA GLY A 164 -27.18 17.97 3.69
C GLY A 164 -25.95 17.22 3.21
N HIS A 165 -24.73 17.78 3.40
CA HIS A 165 -23.49 17.04 3.24
C HIS A 165 -23.16 16.26 4.50
N LYS A 166 -22.59 15.07 4.31
CA LYS A 166 -22.23 14.18 5.40
C LYS A 166 -20.74 14.19 5.68
N THR A 167 -20.39 14.07 6.95
CA THR A 167 -19.04 13.79 7.42
C THR A 167 -19.01 12.40 8.02
N TYR A 168 -18.26 11.50 7.42
CA TYR A 168 -18.02 10.15 7.91
C TYR A 168 -16.74 10.14 8.73
N VAL A 169 -16.82 9.77 10.00
CA VAL A 169 -15.66 9.67 10.87
C VAL A 169 -15.29 8.20 11.05
N TYR A 170 -14.13 7.84 10.55
CA TYR A 170 -13.58 6.50 10.61
C TYR A 170 -12.40 6.43 11.58
N THR A 171 -12.22 5.30 12.22
CA THR A 171 -11.01 4.99 13.02
C THR A 171 -10.43 3.65 12.59
N LEU A 172 -9.15 3.67 12.21
CA LEU A 172 -8.39 2.44 12.01
C LEU A 172 -8.22 1.74 13.35
N TYR A 173 -8.69 0.53 13.47
CA TYR A 173 -8.43 -0.31 14.63
C TYR A 173 -7.42 -1.40 14.27
N HIS A 174 -6.51 -1.67 15.18
CA HIS A 174 -5.48 -2.68 15.05
C HIS A 174 -5.32 -3.40 16.39
N ALA A 175 -5.27 -4.71 16.37
CA ALA A 175 -4.98 -5.53 17.53
C ALA A 175 -3.74 -6.39 17.23
N GLN A 176 -2.65 -6.12 17.96
CA GLN A 176 -1.40 -6.86 17.85
C GLN A 176 -1.55 -8.33 18.27
N ASN A 177 -2.49 -8.61 19.20
CA ASN A 177 -2.84 -9.95 19.67
C ASN A 177 -1.63 -10.80 20.11
N GLY A 178 -0.58 -10.18 20.67
CA GLY A 178 0.61 -10.89 21.13
C GLY A 178 1.52 -11.44 20.02
N VAL A 179 1.29 -11.05 18.75
CA VAL A 179 2.24 -11.35 17.67
C VAL A 179 3.57 -10.64 17.98
N PRO A 180 4.73 -11.34 17.91
CA PRO A 180 6.03 -10.73 18.17
C PRO A 180 6.32 -9.51 17.30
N GLU A 181 7.07 -8.56 17.83
CA GLU A 181 7.37 -7.28 17.17
C GLU A 181 8.85 -7.22 16.72
N TYR A 182 9.33 -8.27 16.05
CA TYR A 182 10.77 -8.39 15.70
C TYR A 182 11.16 -7.48 14.53
N TYR A 183 10.25 -7.23 13.59
CA TYR A 183 10.48 -6.36 12.43
C TYR A 183 9.20 -5.66 12.01
N SER A 184 9.34 -4.67 11.15
CA SER A 184 8.20 -3.93 10.59
C SER A 184 8.00 -4.30 9.12
N THR A 185 6.75 -4.42 8.69
CA THR A 185 6.39 -4.65 7.31
C THR A 185 5.43 -3.57 6.81
N ASN A 186 5.57 -3.17 5.55
CA ASN A 186 4.64 -2.27 4.88
C ASN A 186 3.34 -3.01 4.58
N VAL A 187 2.22 -2.37 4.91
CA VAL A 187 0.88 -2.89 4.64
C VAL A 187 0.07 -1.84 3.90
N TYR A 188 -0.34 -2.17 2.68
CA TYR A 188 -1.29 -1.38 1.91
C TYR A 188 -2.71 -1.81 2.28
N LEU A 189 -3.56 -0.81 2.52
CA LEU A 189 -4.95 -0.98 2.90
C LEU A 189 -5.80 -0.09 2.00
N SER A 190 -6.99 -0.54 1.63
CA SER A 190 -7.93 0.26 0.85
C SER A 190 -9.29 0.30 1.53
N ILE A 191 -9.83 1.51 1.74
CA ILE A 191 -11.15 1.75 2.31
C ILE A 191 -12.08 2.08 1.15
N PRO A 192 -13.12 1.27 0.84
CA PRO A 192 -14.05 1.57 -0.24
C PRO A 192 -14.94 2.75 0.12
N VAL A 193 -15.01 3.74 -0.78
CA VAL A 193 -15.79 4.98 -0.60
C VAL A 193 -16.66 5.30 -1.82
N ALA A 194 -16.78 4.37 -2.78
CA ALA A 194 -17.58 4.57 -3.99
C ALA A 194 -19.05 4.89 -3.69
N GLY A 195 -19.61 4.37 -2.59
CA GLY A 195 -20.98 4.62 -2.16
C GLY A 195 -21.20 5.95 -1.42
N ILE A 196 -20.15 6.72 -1.17
CA ILE A 196 -20.23 8.04 -0.52
C ILE A 196 -20.48 9.09 -1.59
N ARG A 197 -21.38 10.05 -1.28
CA ARG A 197 -21.79 11.10 -2.23
C ARG A 197 -20.63 12.10 -2.45
N THR A 198 -20.50 12.58 -3.69
CA THR A 198 -19.56 13.67 -4.02
C THR A 198 -19.88 14.92 -3.22
N GLY A 199 -18.85 15.53 -2.62
CA GLY A 199 -18.94 16.66 -1.70
C GLY A 199 -19.01 16.26 -0.22
N ASP A 200 -19.28 15.00 0.11
CA ASP A 200 -19.22 14.52 1.49
C ASP A 200 -17.76 14.42 1.97
N LYS A 201 -17.58 14.63 3.27
CA LYS A 201 -16.27 14.59 3.93
C LYS A 201 -16.01 13.23 4.58
N ILE A 202 -14.80 12.77 4.50
CA ILE A 202 -14.34 11.54 5.16
C ILE A 202 -13.15 11.90 6.03
N VAL A 203 -13.22 11.56 7.31
CA VAL A 203 -12.16 11.74 8.30
C VAL A 203 -11.67 10.36 8.70
N VAL A 204 -10.37 10.11 8.62
CA VAL A 204 -9.74 8.85 9.02
C VAL A 204 -8.76 9.11 10.14
N ASN A 205 -9.02 8.54 11.32
CA ASN A 205 -8.19 8.59 12.50
C ASN A 205 -7.34 7.32 12.60
N ILE A 206 -6.03 7.49 12.84
CA ILE A 206 -5.05 6.41 12.90
C ILE A 206 -4.20 6.62 14.16
N ASN A 207 -4.15 5.62 15.04
CA ASN A 207 -3.26 5.68 16.20
C ASN A 207 -1.83 5.35 15.73
N ASP A 208 -1.00 6.39 15.59
CA ASP A 208 0.44 6.24 15.30
C ASP A 208 1.23 6.14 16.61
N TYR A 209 2.44 5.57 16.57
CA TYR A 209 3.30 5.44 17.75
C TYR A 209 3.64 6.78 18.44
N LYS A 210 3.54 7.89 17.72
CA LYS A 210 3.85 9.22 18.26
C LYS A 210 2.62 9.96 18.75
N GLU A 211 1.58 9.98 17.92
CA GLU A 211 0.35 10.74 18.17
C GLU A 211 -0.80 10.23 17.28
N MET A 212 -2.01 10.67 17.58
CA MET A 212 -3.16 10.42 16.72
C MET A 212 -3.02 11.18 15.40
N VAL A 213 -2.96 10.47 14.29
CA VAL A 213 -2.95 11.04 12.93
C VAL A 213 -4.39 11.12 12.43
N THR A 214 -4.81 12.30 11.99
CA THR A 214 -6.10 12.51 11.34
C THR A 214 -5.88 12.94 9.89
N LYS A 215 -6.55 12.26 8.96
CA LYS A 215 -6.56 12.60 7.53
C LYS A 215 -7.98 12.90 7.07
N GLU A 216 -8.12 13.93 6.27
CA GLU A 216 -9.40 14.40 5.76
C GLU A 216 -9.43 14.35 4.24
N PHE A 217 -10.55 13.90 3.69
CA PHE A 217 -10.78 13.78 2.25
C PHE A 217 -12.16 14.34 1.92
N ILE A 218 -12.28 14.94 0.74
CA ILE A 218 -13.57 15.29 0.14
C ILE A 218 -13.81 14.32 -1.02
N LYS A 219 -14.98 13.68 -1.00
CA LYS A 219 -15.38 12.69 -2.03
C LYS A 219 -15.69 13.36 -3.37
#